data_1798b1483a5308defa11ccc27630df6d
#
_entry.id   1798b1483a5308defa11ccc27630df6d
#
_cell.length_a   1.000
_cell.length_b   1.000
_cell.length_c   1.000
_cell.angle_alpha   90.00
_cell.angle_beta   90.00
_cell.angle_gamma   90.00
#
_symmetry.space_group_name_H-M   'P 1'
#
loop_
_entity.id
_entity.type
_entity.pdbx_description
1 polymer ?
#
loop_
_entity_poly.entity_id
_entity_poly.type
_entity_poly.pdbx_seq_one_letter_code
_entity_poly.pdbx_strand_id
1 'polypeptide(L)'
;MFVVPTVDLSPYLDGDPGARPRTAIALDHACRSVGFVQVVGHGVRPRAVAGLEAALDALFALPMEQKRDLVVTDGTNRGYSPPRSESVSRSLGVEQAGNMNDYFEAFNVGTAADGPDSGGDGNVWPDLPGFREAVETWTREARRVVRALASALGDALGDREVLHRLADDPVQVLRLNHYALEEQDLPDGADLSGMGEHTDYGLVTVLWADRVAGLQVLHDGTWHDVLPAEGALLVNLGDLTARLTGDRWRSTLHRVRPPVENGRVRRRRSAAFFHDGDPDAVVETLPLAGARPYPATTVREHLARKLAGSRAGTLNTTAGREAARVREAAQ
;
A
#
# COMPACT_ATOMS: atom_id res chain seq x y z
N MET A 1 7.26 -19.12 15.20
CA MET A 1 7.92 -18.24 14.20
C MET A 1 6.82 -17.53 13.44
N PHE A 2 6.87 -16.20 13.34
CA PHE A 2 5.90 -15.42 12.57
C PHE A 2 6.08 -15.68 11.06
N VAL A 3 4.99 -15.91 10.35
CA VAL A 3 4.97 -16.07 8.89
C VAL A 3 3.70 -15.42 8.37
N VAL A 4 3.83 -14.57 7.36
CA VAL A 4 2.67 -14.06 6.62
C VAL A 4 2.02 -15.23 5.87
N PRO A 5 0.72 -15.51 6.08
CA PRO A 5 0.03 -16.61 5.39
C PRO A 5 0.14 -16.51 3.87
N THR A 6 0.25 -17.63 3.18
CA THR A 6 0.31 -17.70 1.72
C THR A 6 -0.97 -18.32 1.18
N VAL A 7 -1.57 -17.70 0.17
CA VAL A 7 -2.76 -18.16 -0.53
C VAL A 7 -2.45 -18.29 -2.03
N ASP A 8 -2.70 -19.46 -2.58
CA ASP A 8 -2.65 -19.69 -4.02
C ASP A 8 -4.00 -19.32 -4.64
N LEU A 9 -3.99 -18.31 -5.53
CA LEU A 9 -5.18 -17.86 -6.25
C LEU A 9 -5.45 -18.66 -7.52
N SER A 10 -4.52 -19.48 -8.01
CA SER A 10 -4.71 -20.15 -9.30
C SER A 10 -5.99 -21.01 -9.36
N PRO A 11 -6.32 -21.85 -8.35
CA PRO A 11 -7.57 -22.64 -8.44
C PRO A 11 -8.83 -21.77 -8.42
N TYR A 12 -8.77 -20.62 -7.73
CA TYR A 12 -9.88 -19.66 -7.70
C TYR A 12 -10.06 -18.97 -9.06
N LEU A 13 -8.96 -18.58 -9.70
CA LEU A 13 -8.96 -17.93 -11.02
C LEU A 13 -9.34 -18.89 -12.14
N ASP A 14 -8.97 -20.17 -12.01
CA ASP A 14 -9.30 -21.25 -12.97
C ASP A 14 -10.76 -21.73 -12.84
N GLY A 15 -11.50 -21.20 -11.84
CA GLY A 15 -12.91 -21.51 -11.68
C GLY A 15 -13.20 -22.88 -11.04
N ASP A 16 -12.24 -23.47 -10.31
CA ASP A 16 -12.48 -24.69 -9.52
C ASP A 16 -13.61 -24.44 -8.50
N PRO A 17 -14.74 -25.14 -8.59
CA PRO A 17 -15.88 -24.91 -7.69
C PRO A 17 -15.55 -25.09 -6.20
N GLY A 18 -14.59 -25.97 -5.89
CA GLY A 18 -14.15 -26.19 -4.53
C GLY A 18 -13.13 -25.17 -4.03
N ALA A 19 -12.49 -24.41 -4.92
CA ALA A 19 -11.49 -23.42 -4.55
C ALA A 19 -12.11 -22.20 -3.85
N ARG A 20 -13.28 -21.76 -4.31
CA ARG A 20 -13.95 -20.57 -3.81
C ARG A 20 -14.11 -20.55 -2.27
N PRO A 21 -14.73 -21.54 -1.62
CA PRO A 21 -14.83 -21.56 -0.16
C PRO A 21 -13.47 -21.73 0.53
N ARG A 22 -12.54 -22.51 -0.04
CA ARG A 22 -11.21 -22.69 0.55
C ARG A 22 -10.42 -21.39 0.56
N THR A 23 -10.42 -20.67 -0.55
CA THR A 23 -9.74 -19.36 -0.68
C THR A 23 -10.36 -18.33 0.25
N ALA A 24 -11.69 -18.27 0.35
CA ALA A 24 -12.40 -17.38 1.26
C ALA A 24 -12.01 -17.63 2.74
N ILE A 25 -11.97 -18.89 3.18
CA ILE A 25 -11.55 -19.27 4.52
C ILE A 25 -10.08 -18.89 4.78
N ALA A 26 -9.19 -19.16 3.83
CA ALA A 26 -7.77 -18.84 3.97
C ALA A 26 -7.53 -17.33 4.06
N LEU A 27 -8.24 -16.54 3.25
CA LEU A 27 -8.19 -15.08 3.28
C LEU A 27 -8.79 -14.52 4.58
N ASP A 28 -9.97 -14.99 5.03
CA ASP A 28 -10.55 -14.55 6.32
C ASP A 28 -9.57 -14.80 7.47
N HIS A 29 -8.93 -15.97 7.49
CA HIS A 29 -7.93 -16.29 8.50
C HIS A 29 -6.73 -15.33 8.45
N ALA A 30 -6.15 -15.07 7.27
CA ALA A 30 -5.01 -14.17 7.11
C ALA A 30 -5.37 -12.72 7.51
N CYS A 31 -6.54 -12.24 7.08
CA CYS A 31 -7.02 -10.90 7.38
C CYS A 31 -7.31 -10.67 8.86
N ARG A 32 -7.78 -11.69 9.57
CA ARG A 32 -8.02 -11.63 11.02
C ARG A 32 -6.74 -11.74 11.84
N SER A 33 -5.85 -12.63 11.47
CA SER A 33 -4.66 -12.92 12.25
C SER A 33 -3.57 -11.87 12.05
N VAL A 34 -3.24 -11.56 10.80
CA VAL A 34 -2.10 -10.71 10.44
C VAL A 34 -2.52 -9.42 9.72
N GLY A 35 -3.60 -9.44 8.94
CA GLY A 35 -3.96 -8.33 8.02
C GLY A 35 -3.07 -8.25 6.78
N PHE A 36 -2.14 -9.19 6.64
CA PHE A 36 -1.27 -9.39 5.48
C PHE A 36 -1.41 -10.80 4.95
N VAL A 37 -1.28 -10.97 3.64
CA VAL A 37 -1.25 -12.26 2.96
C VAL A 37 -0.26 -12.23 1.80
N GLN A 38 0.46 -13.30 1.59
CA GLN A 38 1.22 -13.53 0.36
C GLN A 38 0.32 -14.22 -0.64
N VAL A 39 0.31 -13.74 -1.86
CA VAL A 39 -0.51 -14.29 -2.93
C VAL A 39 0.38 -14.83 -4.03
N VAL A 40 0.25 -16.12 -4.29
CA VAL A 40 0.89 -16.81 -5.42
C VAL A 40 -0.19 -17.23 -6.43
N GLY A 41 0.20 -17.72 -7.60
CA GLY A 41 -0.77 -18.12 -8.61
C GLY A 41 -1.69 -16.99 -9.11
N HIS A 42 -1.28 -15.74 -8.91
CA HIS A 42 -2.05 -14.54 -9.26
C HIS A 42 -2.11 -14.25 -10.76
N GLY A 43 -1.36 -14.99 -11.57
CA GLY A 43 -1.36 -14.92 -13.03
C GLY A 43 -0.76 -13.64 -13.63
N VAL A 44 -0.05 -12.82 -12.85
CA VAL A 44 0.74 -11.70 -13.39
C VAL A 44 1.85 -12.25 -14.26
N ARG A 45 1.96 -11.74 -15.48
CA ARG A 45 2.93 -12.24 -16.45
C ARG A 45 4.35 -11.83 -16.10
N PRO A 46 5.35 -12.73 -16.18
CA PRO A 46 6.75 -12.41 -15.87
C PRO A 46 7.28 -11.18 -16.62
N ARG A 47 6.86 -10.98 -17.87
CA ARG A 47 7.25 -9.80 -18.66
C ARG A 47 6.75 -8.48 -18.07
N ALA A 48 5.60 -8.48 -17.37
CA ALA A 48 5.08 -7.28 -16.72
C ALA A 48 5.93 -6.94 -15.48
N VAL A 49 6.38 -7.96 -14.74
CA VAL A 49 7.32 -7.78 -13.63
C VAL A 49 8.64 -7.23 -14.13
N ALA A 50 9.25 -7.85 -15.16
CA ALA A 50 10.50 -7.39 -15.72
C ALA A 50 10.43 -5.95 -16.28
N GLY A 51 9.29 -5.59 -16.90
CA GLY A 51 9.04 -4.23 -17.35
C GLY A 51 8.96 -3.23 -16.19
N LEU A 52 8.27 -3.60 -15.10
CA LEU A 52 8.22 -2.78 -13.89
C LEU A 52 9.60 -2.57 -13.28
N GLU A 53 10.39 -3.63 -13.16
CA GLU A 53 11.76 -3.56 -12.63
C GLU A 53 12.64 -2.62 -13.46
N ALA A 54 12.60 -2.75 -14.78
CA ALA A 54 13.34 -1.87 -15.70
C ALA A 54 12.87 -0.41 -15.58
N ALA A 55 11.56 -0.17 -15.44
CA ALA A 55 11.01 1.18 -15.25
C ALA A 55 11.48 1.80 -13.93
N LEU A 56 11.46 1.05 -12.82
CA LEU A 56 11.98 1.50 -11.53
C LEU A 56 13.46 1.86 -11.64
N ASP A 57 14.27 1.01 -12.26
CA ASP A 57 15.71 1.25 -12.42
C ASP A 57 15.99 2.49 -13.28
N ALA A 58 15.29 2.63 -14.40
CA ALA A 58 15.47 3.77 -15.29
C ALA A 58 15.07 5.10 -14.63
N LEU A 59 13.94 5.13 -13.94
CA LEU A 59 13.44 6.34 -13.28
C LEU A 59 14.39 6.81 -12.18
N PHE A 60 14.74 5.91 -11.26
CA PHE A 60 15.52 6.31 -10.09
C PHE A 60 17.02 6.50 -10.39
N ALA A 61 17.49 6.04 -11.55
CA ALA A 61 18.83 6.37 -12.08
C ALA A 61 18.92 7.77 -12.71
N LEU A 62 17.80 8.46 -12.93
CA LEU A 62 17.83 9.83 -13.45
C LEU A 62 18.59 10.76 -12.48
N PRO A 63 19.32 11.76 -13.01
CA PRO A 63 19.88 12.83 -12.20
C PRO A 63 18.79 13.51 -11.35
N MET A 64 19.15 13.94 -10.14
CA MET A 64 18.21 14.55 -9.20
C MET A 64 17.49 15.78 -9.79
N GLU A 65 18.14 16.55 -10.64
CA GLU A 65 17.54 17.68 -11.35
C GLU A 65 16.35 17.23 -12.20
N GLN A 66 16.53 16.21 -13.04
CA GLN A 66 15.47 15.68 -13.89
C GLN A 66 14.33 15.03 -13.05
N LYS A 67 14.65 14.40 -11.92
CA LYS A 67 13.62 13.89 -11.01
C LYS A 67 12.82 15.02 -10.37
N ARG A 68 13.44 16.15 -10.04
CA ARG A 68 12.74 17.32 -9.48
C ARG A 68 11.78 17.98 -10.45
N ASP A 69 12.03 17.92 -11.75
CA ASP A 69 11.11 18.41 -12.79
C ASP A 69 9.80 17.62 -12.83
N LEU A 70 9.79 16.42 -12.24
CA LEU A 70 8.61 15.56 -12.12
C LEU A 70 7.82 15.77 -10.81
N VAL A 71 8.22 16.74 -9.97
CA VAL A 71 7.49 17.07 -8.73
C VAL A 71 6.21 17.81 -9.08
N VAL A 72 5.09 17.33 -8.56
CA VAL A 72 3.78 17.96 -8.71
C VAL A 72 3.40 18.66 -7.40
N THR A 73 2.99 19.93 -7.50
CA THR A 73 2.70 20.78 -6.32
C THR A 73 1.24 21.21 -6.21
N ASP A 74 0.36 20.67 -7.04
CA ASP A 74 -1.07 20.99 -7.10
C ASP A 74 -1.93 20.29 -6.03
N GLY A 75 -1.31 19.52 -5.14
CA GLY A 75 -1.99 18.77 -4.09
C GLY A 75 -2.47 17.39 -4.52
N THR A 76 -2.30 17.02 -5.78
CA THR A 76 -2.60 15.66 -6.26
C THR A 76 -1.55 14.66 -5.74
N ASN A 77 -1.94 13.39 -5.68
CA ASN A 77 -1.01 12.32 -5.31
C ASN A 77 -0.30 11.77 -6.56
N ARG A 78 0.48 12.63 -7.25
CA ARG A 78 1.13 12.35 -8.54
C ARG A 78 2.59 12.78 -8.53
N GLY A 79 3.34 12.22 -9.47
CA GLY A 79 4.71 12.65 -9.74
C GLY A 79 5.73 12.18 -8.70
N TYR A 80 6.87 12.84 -8.69
CA TYR A 80 8.03 12.48 -7.87
C TYR A 80 7.94 13.08 -6.47
N SER A 81 8.20 12.25 -5.47
CA SER A 81 8.36 12.63 -4.07
C SER A 81 9.83 12.44 -3.69
N PRO A 82 10.58 13.54 -3.46
CA PRO A 82 11.98 13.44 -3.05
C PRO A 82 12.13 12.88 -1.61
N PRO A 83 13.32 12.41 -1.24
CA PRO A 83 13.59 12.00 0.13
C PRO A 83 13.24 13.09 1.15
N ARG A 84 12.68 12.70 2.29
CA ARG A 84 12.24 13.58 3.39
C ARG A 84 11.06 14.52 3.06
N SER A 85 10.37 14.32 1.95
CA SER A 85 9.19 15.14 1.59
C SER A 85 7.92 14.68 2.28
N GLU A 86 7.91 13.51 2.87
CA GLU A 86 6.73 12.89 3.51
C GLU A 86 7.07 12.31 4.88
N SER A 87 6.04 12.19 5.73
CA SER A 87 6.09 11.45 6.99
C SER A 87 4.78 10.68 7.16
N VAL A 88 4.78 9.42 6.74
CA VAL A 88 3.56 8.58 6.75
C VAL A 88 3.04 8.31 8.16
N SER A 89 3.92 8.29 9.18
CA SER A 89 3.54 8.07 10.58
C SER A 89 2.58 9.13 11.13
N ARG A 90 2.59 10.34 10.61
CA ARG A 90 1.67 11.41 11.05
C ARG A 90 0.20 11.15 10.70
N SER A 91 -0.06 10.30 9.70
CA SER A 91 -1.41 9.88 9.34
C SER A 91 -2.11 9.08 10.45
N LEU A 92 -1.34 8.53 11.39
CA LEU A 92 -1.84 7.72 12.51
C LEU A 92 -2.43 8.55 13.65
N GLY A 93 -2.28 9.88 13.63
CA GLY A 93 -2.78 10.75 14.70
C GLY A 93 -2.01 10.63 16.01
N VAL A 94 -0.77 10.16 15.97
CA VAL A 94 0.13 10.06 17.12
C VAL A 94 1.20 11.16 16.97
N GLU A 95 1.40 11.95 18.03
CA GLU A 95 2.51 12.90 18.09
C GLU A 95 3.82 12.12 18.23
N GLN A 96 4.40 11.73 17.13
CA GLN A 96 5.80 11.34 17.13
C GLN A 96 6.69 12.54 16.82
N ALA A 97 7.81 12.60 17.51
CA ALA A 97 8.74 13.73 17.46
C ALA A 97 9.04 14.18 16.02
N GLY A 98 8.58 15.27 15.71
CA GLY A 98 8.88 16.40 14.92
C GLY A 98 9.48 16.32 13.54
N ASN A 99 10.22 15.35 13.10
CA ASN A 99 10.93 15.45 11.83
C ASN A 99 10.38 14.48 10.77
N MET A 100 10.14 14.99 9.55
CA MET A 100 9.90 14.15 8.38
C MET A 100 11.19 13.37 8.11
N ASN A 101 11.21 12.10 8.53
CA ASN A 101 12.41 11.26 8.55
C ASN A 101 12.35 10.09 7.58
N ASP A 102 11.37 10.08 6.68
CA ASP A 102 11.23 9.01 5.72
C ASP A 102 12.31 9.14 4.63
N TYR A 103 13.27 8.22 4.65
CA TYR A 103 14.42 8.19 3.75
C TYR A 103 14.16 7.27 2.56
N PHE A 104 13.21 7.64 1.74
CA PHE A 104 12.97 7.01 0.44
C PHE A 104 12.59 8.07 -0.57
N GLU A 105 12.74 7.75 -1.82
CA GLU A 105 12.15 8.50 -2.91
C GLU A 105 11.03 7.69 -3.55
N ALA A 106 10.01 8.36 -4.06
CA ALA A 106 8.88 7.70 -4.67
C ALA A 106 8.41 8.41 -5.95
N PHE A 107 7.65 7.67 -6.74
CA PHE A 107 6.95 8.21 -7.90
C PHE A 107 5.54 7.65 -7.96
N ASN A 108 4.55 8.54 -8.02
CA ASN A 108 3.15 8.19 -7.98
C ASN A 108 2.48 8.35 -9.35
N VAL A 109 1.78 7.30 -9.76
CA VAL A 109 0.95 7.30 -10.97
C VAL A 109 -0.47 6.94 -10.56
N GLY A 110 -1.38 7.86 -10.74
CA GLY A 110 -2.78 7.61 -10.43
C GLY A 110 -3.57 7.16 -11.65
N THR A 111 -4.74 6.64 -11.38
CA THR A 111 -5.72 6.31 -12.39
C THR A 111 -6.70 7.48 -12.55
N ALA A 112 -7.29 7.61 -13.72
CA ALA A 112 -7.97 8.80 -14.21
C ALA A 112 -9.25 9.28 -13.46
N ALA A 113 -9.49 8.86 -12.24
CA ALA A 113 -10.66 9.28 -11.44
C ALA A 113 -10.60 10.76 -10.95
N ASP A 114 -9.69 11.58 -11.46
CA ASP A 114 -9.52 12.97 -11.06
C ASP A 114 -10.35 13.96 -11.89
N GLY A 115 -11.53 13.55 -12.35
CA GLY A 115 -12.55 14.43 -12.94
C GLY A 115 -12.43 14.64 -14.45
N PRO A 116 -13.58 14.92 -15.11
CA PRO A 116 -13.67 15.05 -16.58
C PRO A 116 -13.00 16.31 -17.17
N ASP A 117 -12.55 17.24 -16.35
CA ASP A 117 -12.00 18.52 -16.82
C ASP A 117 -10.46 18.53 -17.00
N SER A 118 -9.76 17.43 -16.68
CA SER A 118 -8.29 17.42 -16.69
C SER A 118 -7.65 17.18 -18.08
N GLY A 119 -8.41 17.02 -19.15
CA GLY A 119 -7.88 16.88 -20.53
C GLY A 119 -6.80 15.80 -20.73
N GLY A 120 -6.51 14.99 -19.70
CA GLY A 120 -5.49 13.96 -19.65
C GLY A 120 -5.66 13.08 -18.41
N ASP A 121 -4.72 12.15 -18.18
CA ASP A 121 -4.72 11.24 -17.01
C ASP A 121 -4.20 11.92 -15.71
N GLY A 122 -3.89 13.22 -15.76
CA GLY A 122 -3.35 13.99 -14.63
C GLY A 122 -1.96 13.56 -14.17
N ASN A 123 -1.33 12.61 -14.84
CA ASN A 123 -0.01 12.10 -14.49
C ASN A 123 1.09 12.91 -15.19
N VAL A 124 2.20 13.08 -14.50
CA VAL A 124 3.46 13.52 -15.08
C VAL A 124 4.26 12.31 -15.49
N TRP A 125 4.84 12.33 -16.68
CA TRP A 125 5.62 11.22 -17.20
C TRP A 125 7.05 11.63 -17.47
N PRO A 126 8.07 10.86 -17.02
CA PRO A 126 9.45 11.11 -17.40
C PRO A 126 9.66 10.83 -18.89
N ASP A 127 10.55 11.55 -19.52
CA ASP A 127 10.99 11.27 -20.89
C ASP A 127 11.95 10.08 -20.92
N LEU A 128 11.38 8.91 -20.66
CA LEU A 128 12.08 7.62 -20.64
C LEU A 128 11.40 6.65 -21.60
N PRO A 129 12.10 6.14 -22.63
CA PRO A 129 11.52 5.23 -23.59
C PRO A 129 10.94 3.97 -22.92
N GLY A 130 9.67 3.66 -23.19
CA GLY A 130 8.99 2.46 -22.68
C GLY A 130 8.55 2.53 -21.21
N PHE A 131 8.90 3.58 -20.46
CA PHE A 131 8.53 3.72 -19.04
C PHE A 131 7.02 3.71 -18.84
N ARG A 132 6.30 4.60 -19.53
CA ARG A 132 4.85 4.69 -19.45
C ARG A 132 4.17 3.37 -19.78
N GLU A 133 4.57 2.72 -20.87
CA GLU A 133 3.99 1.44 -21.29
C GLU A 133 4.19 0.35 -20.22
N ALA A 134 5.38 0.27 -19.63
CA ALA A 134 5.70 -0.69 -18.59
C ALA A 134 4.85 -0.46 -17.33
N VAL A 135 4.74 0.79 -16.88
CA VAL A 135 3.95 1.20 -15.71
C VAL A 135 2.46 0.94 -15.93
N GLU A 136 1.92 1.32 -17.09
CA GLU A 136 0.51 1.06 -17.44
C GLU A 136 0.22 -0.45 -17.57
N THR A 137 1.19 -1.22 -18.09
CA THR A 137 1.07 -2.69 -18.18
C THR A 137 1.01 -3.31 -16.79
N TRP A 138 1.88 -2.89 -15.88
CA TRP A 138 1.83 -3.34 -14.49
C TRP A 138 0.52 -2.94 -13.81
N THR A 139 0.08 -1.70 -13.98
CA THR A 139 -1.19 -1.19 -13.43
C THR A 139 -2.38 -2.05 -13.87
N ARG A 140 -2.45 -2.44 -15.14
CA ARG A 140 -3.50 -3.35 -15.63
C ARG A 140 -3.47 -4.72 -14.96
N GLU A 141 -2.27 -5.29 -14.75
CA GLU A 141 -2.12 -6.57 -14.05
C GLU A 141 -2.52 -6.44 -12.57
N ALA A 142 -2.08 -5.39 -11.89
CA ALA A 142 -2.43 -5.14 -10.50
C ALA A 142 -3.95 -4.97 -10.31
N ARG A 143 -4.63 -4.24 -11.21
CA ARG A 143 -6.10 -4.11 -11.22
C ARG A 143 -6.79 -5.45 -11.37
N ARG A 144 -6.29 -6.34 -12.25
CA ARG A 144 -6.85 -7.67 -12.42
C ARG A 144 -6.73 -8.49 -11.14
N VAL A 145 -5.57 -8.43 -10.48
CA VAL A 145 -5.34 -9.11 -9.20
C VAL A 145 -6.27 -8.56 -8.11
N VAL A 146 -6.37 -7.23 -7.98
CA VAL A 146 -7.24 -6.59 -7.00
C VAL A 146 -8.71 -6.97 -7.20
N ARG A 147 -9.20 -7.02 -8.44
CA ARG A 147 -10.59 -7.44 -8.72
C ARG A 147 -10.85 -8.87 -8.27
N ALA A 148 -9.91 -9.77 -8.52
CA ALA A 148 -10.04 -11.16 -8.06
C ALA A 148 -10.01 -11.25 -6.52
N LEU A 149 -9.13 -10.49 -5.89
CA LEU A 149 -9.05 -10.40 -4.43
C LEU A 149 -10.33 -9.79 -3.84
N ALA A 150 -10.87 -8.72 -4.41
CA ALA A 150 -12.12 -8.11 -3.96
C ALA A 150 -13.28 -9.11 -3.99
N SER A 151 -13.39 -9.92 -5.05
CA SER A 151 -14.37 -11.01 -5.12
C SER A 151 -14.12 -12.07 -4.05
N ALA A 152 -12.88 -12.53 -3.87
CA ALA A 152 -12.55 -13.58 -2.91
C ALA A 152 -12.69 -13.13 -1.44
N LEU A 153 -12.34 -11.87 -1.15
CA LEU A 153 -12.58 -11.23 0.16
C LEU A 153 -14.08 -11.02 0.39
N GLY A 154 -14.83 -10.62 -0.63
CA GLY A 154 -16.30 -10.53 -0.55
C GLY A 154 -16.95 -11.89 -0.28
N ASP A 155 -16.46 -12.97 -0.91
CA ASP A 155 -16.89 -14.34 -0.59
C ASP A 155 -16.64 -14.68 0.89
N ALA A 156 -15.52 -14.24 1.46
CA ALA A 156 -15.20 -14.43 2.88
C ALA A 156 -16.10 -13.64 3.83
N LEU A 157 -16.67 -12.52 3.37
CA LEU A 157 -17.65 -11.72 4.11
C LEU A 157 -19.10 -12.18 3.90
N GLY A 158 -19.32 -13.16 3.00
CA GLY A 158 -20.65 -13.63 2.64
C GLY A 158 -21.39 -12.75 1.62
N ASP A 159 -20.71 -11.75 1.08
CA ASP A 159 -21.23 -10.86 0.03
C ASP A 159 -20.12 -10.53 -0.97
N ARG A 160 -20.09 -11.29 -2.05
CA ARG A 160 -19.06 -11.20 -3.11
C ARG A 160 -18.86 -9.80 -3.67
N GLU A 161 -19.94 -9.03 -3.73
CA GLU A 161 -19.95 -7.73 -4.40
C GLU A 161 -19.68 -6.56 -3.44
N VAL A 162 -19.51 -6.81 -2.14
CA VAL A 162 -19.42 -5.73 -1.14
C VAL A 162 -18.27 -4.78 -1.41
N LEU A 163 -17.07 -5.30 -1.75
CA LEU A 163 -15.91 -4.46 -2.07
C LEU A 163 -16.02 -3.84 -3.47
N HIS A 164 -16.68 -4.51 -4.40
CA HIS A 164 -16.91 -3.95 -5.74
C HIS A 164 -17.86 -2.75 -5.69
N ARG A 165 -18.93 -2.81 -4.86
CA ARG A 165 -19.82 -1.65 -4.66
C ARG A 165 -19.14 -0.43 -4.04
N LEU A 166 -18.09 -0.66 -3.25
CA LEU A 166 -17.28 0.43 -2.68
C LEU A 166 -16.21 0.94 -3.66
N ALA A 167 -16.09 0.36 -4.84
CA ALA A 167 -15.03 0.63 -5.78
C ALA A 167 -15.54 0.58 -7.24
N ASP A 168 -16.67 1.25 -7.50
CA ASP A 168 -17.26 1.34 -8.84
C ASP A 168 -16.37 2.21 -9.77
N ASP A 169 -16.01 3.40 -9.32
CA ASP A 169 -14.98 4.26 -9.95
C ASP A 169 -13.85 4.59 -8.94
N PRO A 170 -12.95 3.63 -8.68
CA PRO A 170 -12.05 3.74 -7.55
C PRO A 170 -10.88 4.67 -7.81
N VAL A 171 -10.52 5.45 -6.79
CA VAL A 171 -9.18 6.03 -6.70
C VAL A 171 -8.17 4.90 -6.60
N GLN A 172 -7.21 4.92 -7.52
CA GLN A 172 -6.13 3.96 -7.55
C GLN A 172 -4.81 4.69 -7.80
N VAL A 173 -3.80 4.34 -7.03
CA VAL A 173 -2.46 4.90 -7.17
C VAL A 173 -1.44 3.77 -7.20
N LEU A 174 -0.60 3.77 -8.21
CA LEU A 174 0.62 2.97 -8.22
C LEU A 174 1.76 3.85 -7.69
N ARG A 175 2.36 3.42 -6.58
CA ARG A 175 3.50 4.08 -5.97
C ARG A 175 4.76 3.24 -6.16
N LEU A 176 5.68 3.76 -6.94
CA LEU A 176 7.02 3.22 -7.11
C LEU A 176 7.91 3.76 -6.01
N ASN A 177 8.52 2.89 -5.20
CA ASN A 177 9.40 3.29 -4.10
C ASN A 177 10.82 2.81 -4.33
N HIS A 178 11.77 3.64 -3.97
CA HIS A 178 13.19 3.37 -4.04
C HIS A 178 13.86 3.76 -2.71
N TYR A 179 14.48 2.78 -2.10
CA TYR A 179 15.22 2.92 -0.85
C TYR A 179 16.69 2.71 -1.17
N ALA A 180 17.38 3.78 -1.49
CA ALA A 180 18.80 3.81 -1.69
C ALA A 180 19.32 5.08 -1.02
N LEU A 181 20.00 4.90 0.10
CA LEU A 181 20.73 5.98 0.75
C LEU A 181 22.19 5.80 0.40
N GLU A 182 22.84 6.87 -0.01
CA GLU A 182 24.28 6.90 -0.07
C GLU A 182 24.86 7.03 1.34
N GLU A 183 25.97 6.38 1.63
CA GLU A 183 26.59 6.32 2.97
C GLU A 183 26.86 7.73 3.55
N GLN A 184 27.12 8.71 2.69
CA GLN A 184 27.35 10.11 3.03
C GLN A 184 26.09 10.87 3.45
N ASP A 185 24.90 10.34 3.18
CA ASP A 185 23.62 10.96 3.52
C ASP A 185 23.07 10.47 4.85
N LEU A 186 23.80 9.58 5.53
CA LEU A 186 23.45 9.04 6.82
C LEU A 186 23.96 9.99 7.92
N PRO A 187 23.08 10.70 8.66
CA PRO A 187 23.51 11.46 9.81
C PRO A 187 24.05 10.50 10.87
N ASP A 188 25.18 10.84 11.48
CA ASP A 188 25.75 10.08 12.61
C ASP A 188 24.69 9.89 13.70
N GLY A 189 24.37 8.63 14.03
CA GLY A 189 23.47 8.27 15.12
C GLY A 189 21.98 8.48 14.84
N ALA A 190 21.55 8.74 13.61
CA ALA A 190 20.14 8.89 13.30
C ALA A 190 19.41 7.53 13.31
N ASP A 191 18.25 7.50 13.93
CA ASP A 191 17.29 6.40 13.76
C ASP A 191 16.67 6.52 12.35
N LEU A 192 17.29 5.82 11.40
CA LEU A 192 16.91 5.88 10.01
C LEU A 192 15.65 5.03 9.80
N SER A 193 14.52 5.67 9.58
CA SER A 193 13.37 4.99 9.02
C SER A 193 13.39 5.11 7.49
N GLY A 194 13.37 3.99 6.78
CA GLY A 194 13.16 4.00 5.34
C GLY A 194 11.79 4.61 5.04
N MET A 195 10.73 3.97 5.56
CA MET A 195 9.36 4.49 5.62
C MET A 195 8.84 4.25 7.03
N GLY A 196 8.34 5.29 7.67
CA GLY A 196 7.85 5.25 9.04
C GLY A 196 6.67 4.32 9.25
N GLU A 197 6.35 4.08 10.51
CA GLU A 197 5.24 3.24 10.91
C GLU A 197 3.91 3.81 10.42
N HIS A 198 3.11 3.01 9.70
CA HIS A 198 1.82 3.45 9.17
C HIS A 198 0.87 2.27 8.94
N THR A 199 -0.37 2.61 8.67
CA THR A 199 -1.37 1.74 8.06
C THR A 199 -1.72 2.27 6.68
N ASP A 200 -2.13 1.42 5.75
CA ASP A 200 -2.67 1.86 4.48
C ASP A 200 -4.08 2.43 4.64
N TYR A 201 -4.44 3.38 3.81
CA TYR A 201 -5.65 4.18 4.01
C TYR A 201 -6.89 3.55 3.40
N GLY A 202 -6.75 2.93 2.22
CA GLY A 202 -7.85 2.47 1.38
C GLY A 202 -8.44 1.11 1.74
N LEU A 203 -8.87 0.39 0.71
CA LEU A 203 -9.47 -0.94 0.86
C LEU A 203 -8.40 -2.04 0.86
N VAL A 204 -7.62 -2.12 -0.21
CA VAL A 204 -6.63 -3.20 -0.43
C VAL A 204 -5.40 -2.63 -1.09
N THR A 205 -4.23 -3.04 -0.62
CA THR A 205 -2.94 -2.76 -1.27
C THR A 205 -2.36 -4.06 -1.84
N VAL A 206 -1.91 -3.99 -3.09
CA VAL A 206 -1.14 -5.05 -3.74
C VAL A 206 0.29 -4.56 -3.93
N LEU A 207 1.24 -5.21 -3.27
CA LEU A 207 2.65 -4.83 -3.26
C LEU A 207 3.49 -5.85 -4.01
N TRP A 208 4.18 -5.40 -5.04
CA TRP A 208 5.38 -6.04 -5.52
C TRP A 208 6.60 -5.46 -4.79
N ALA A 209 7.53 -6.30 -4.38
CA ALA A 209 8.81 -5.86 -3.84
C ALA A 209 9.91 -6.81 -4.33
N ASP A 210 11.09 -6.25 -4.55
CA ASP A 210 12.28 -7.09 -4.72
C ASP A 210 12.55 -7.90 -3.44
N ARG A 211 13.40 -8.92 -3.55
CA ARG A 211 13.70 -9.80 -2.42
C ARG A 211 14.82 -9.23 -1.54
N VAL A 212 14.72 -7.94 -1.23
CA VAL A 212 15.61 -7.25 -0.30
C VAL A 212 14.84 -6.99 0.99
N ALA A 213 15.42 -7.36 2.13
CA ALA A 213 14.83 -7.17 3.45
C ALA A 213 14.53 -5.68 3.73
N GLY A 214 13.69 -5.41 4.71
CA GLY A 214 13.37 -4.06 5.17
C GLY A 214 11.91 -3.86 5.54
N LEU A 215 10.97 -4.51 4.85
CA LEU A 215 9.57 -4.48 5.27
C LEU A 215 9.40 -5.21 6.60
N GLN A 216 8.79 -4.54 7.55
CA GLN A 216 8.42 -5.10 8.86
C GLN A 216 6.92 -4.91 9.11
N VAL A 217 6.31 -5.92 9.68
CA VAL A 217 4.91 -5.94 10.10
C VAL A 217 4.84 -6.11 11.60
N LEU A 218 4.00 -5.31 12.27
CA LEU A 218 3.77 -5.42 13.70
C LEU A 218 2.74 -6.52 13.98
N HIS A 219 3.13 -7.52 14.75
CA HIS A 219 2.24 -8.59 15.18
C HIS A 219 2.52 -8.98 16.63
N ASP A 220 1.48 -9.02 17.46
CA ASP A 220 1.56 -9.31 18.89
C ASP A 220 2.68 -8.51 19.61
N GLY A 221 2.70 -7.19 19.37
CA GLY A 221 3.65 -6.27 19.99
C GLY A 221 5.09 -6.36 19.47
N THR A 222 5.36 -7.20 18.48
CA THR A 222 6.71 -7.42 17.95
C THR A 222 6.78 -7.10 16.45
N TRP A 223 7.85 -6.42 16.04
CA TRP A 223 8.15 -6.18 14.63
C TRP A 223 8.79 -7.42 13.99
N HIS A 224 8.19 -7.90 12.92
CA HIS A 224 8.64 -9.06 12.18
C HIS A 224 9.05 -8.68 10.77
N ASP A 225 10.23 -9.13 10.35
CA ASP A 225 10.67 -8.96 8.97
C ASP A 225 9.80 -9.81 8.03
N VAL A 226 9.42 -9.20 6.91
CA VAL A 226 8.65 -9.86 5.85
C VAL A 226 9.42 -9.80 4.55
N LEU A 227 9.85 -10.97 4.09
CA LEU A 227 10.46 -11.16 2.78
C LEU A 227 9.47 -11.90 1.89
N PRO A 228 9.04 -11.32 0.75
CA PRO A 228 8.14 -12.01 -0.16
C PRO A 228 8.73 -13.35 -0.62
N ALA A 229 7.90 -14.39 -0.70
CA ALA A 229 8.26 -15.62 -1.39
C ALA A 229 8.54 -15.33 -2.88
N GLU A 230 9.27 -16.19 -3.54
CA GLU A 230 9.56 -16.03 -4.95
C GLU A 230 8.26 -16.00 -5.78
N GLY A 231 8.11 -14.97 -6.61
CA GLY A 231 6.92 -14.77 -7.44
C GLY A 231 5.64 -14.40 -6.69
N ALA A 232 5.70 -14.17 -5.37
CA ALA A 232 4.54 -13.74 -4.59
C ALA A 232 4.34 -12.22 -4.66
N LEU A 233 3.08 -11.81 -4.62
CA LEU A 233 2.69 -10.45 -4.26
C LEU A 233 2.30 -10.42 -2.79
N LEU A 234 2.68 -9.37 -2.07
CA LEU A 234 2.15 -9.11 -0.75
C LEU A 234 0.85 -8.32 -0.88
N VAL A 235 -0.12 -8.68 -0.08
CA VAL A 235 -1.42 -7.99 -0.04
C VAL A 235 -1.71 -7.65 1.41
N ASN A 236 -2.13 -6.42 1.66
CA ASN A 236 -2.62 -6.01 2.97
C ASN A 236 -3.92 -5.21 2.85
N LEU A 237 -4.65 -5.21 3.94
CA LEU A 237 -5.90 -4.46 4.05
C LEU A 237 -5.63 -3.07 4.62
N GLY A 238 -6.32 -2.09 4.08
CA GLY A 238 -6.28 -0.73 4.58
C GLY A 238 -7.35 -0.42 5.62
N ASP A 239 -7.30 0.79 6.12
CA ASP A 239 -8.17 1.27 7.20
C ASP A 239 -9.66 1.24 6.82
N LEU A 240 -10.00 1.49 5.55
CA LEU A 240 -11.40 1.43 5.09
C LEU A 240 -11.96 0.01 5.19
N THR A 241 -11.16 -1.03 4.91
CA THR A 241 -11.60 -2.42 5.09
C THR A 241 -11.68 -2.80 6.58
N ALA A 242 -10.78 -2.29 7.43
CA ALA A 242 -10.90 -2.48 8.87
C ALA A 242 -12.19 -1.81 9.41
N ARG A 243 -12.52 -0.61 8.94
CA ARG A 243 -13.79 0.08 9.29
C ARG A 243 -15.02 -0.68 8.79
N LEU A 244 -14.99 -1.15 7.54
CA LEU A 244 -16.06 -1.96 6.93
C LEU A 244 -16.35 -3.21 7.76
N THR A 245 -15.32 -3.86 8.29
CA THR A 245 -15.46 -5.10 9.07
C THR A 245 -15.50 -4.87 10.58
N GLY A 246 -15.49 -3.62 11.06
CA GLY A 246 -15.52 -3.26 12.47
C GLY A 246 -14.35 -3.85 13.25
N ASP A 247 -13.15 -3.76 12.71
CA ASP A 247 -11.89 -4.32 13.24
C ASP A 247 -11.84 -5.87 13.29
N ARG A 248 -12.79 -6.56 12.65
CA ARG A 248 -12.69 -8.02 12.49
C ARG A 248 -11.49 -8.39 11.60
N TRP A 249 -11.26 -7.63 10.56
CA TRP A 249 -10.07 -7.70 9.73
C TRP A 249 -9.13 -6.54 10.09
N ARG A 250 -7.85 -6.80 10.06
CA ARG A 250 -6.84 -5.86 10.56
C ARG A 250 -6.29 -5.00 9.44
N SER A 251 -6.25 -3.69 9.66
CA SER A 251 -5.30 -2.80 8.99
C SER A 251 -4.07 -2.73 9.87
N THR A 252 -3.01 -3.38 9.45
CA THR A 252 -1.88 -3.70 10.32
C THR A 252 -0.75 -2.69 10.13
N LEU A 253 -0.20 -2.23 11.25
CA LEU A 253 0.97 -1.39 11.25
C LEU A 253 2.15 -2.07 10.58
N HIS A 254 2.77 -1.35 9.68
CA HIS A 254 3.96 -1.80 8.99
C HIS A 254 4.91 -0.62 8.74
N ARG A 255 6.16 -0.93 8.49
CA ARG A 255 7.23 0.04 8.22
C ARG A 255 8.27 -0.55 7.30
N VAL A 256 9.12 0.29 6.73
CA VAL A 256 10.30 -0.17 6.01
C VAL A 256 11.54 0.39 6.73
N ARG A 257 12.40 -0.50 7.19
CA ARG A 257 13.73 -0.13 7.67
C ARG A 257 14.72 -0.14 6.52
N PRO A 258 15.71 0.75 6.52
CA PRO A 258 16.78 0.68 5.53
C PRO A 258 17.44 -0.69 5.58
N PRO A 259 17.57 -1.38 4.45
CA PRO A 259 18.20 -2.70 4.42
C PRO A 259 19.72 -2.52 4.55
N VAL A 260 20.24 -2.59 5.77
CA VAL A 260 21.69 -2.52 6.04
C VAL A 260 22.29 -3.91 6.04
N GLU A 261 23.27 -4.14 5.19
CA GLU A 261 24.04 -5.37 5.12
C GLU A 261 25.54 -5.04 5.11
N ASN A 262 26.27 -5.59 6.08
CA ASN A 262 27.72 -5.33 6.25
C ASN A 262 28.08 -3.82 6.38
N GLY A 263 27.21 -3.04 7.07
CA GLY A 263 27.39 -1.60 7.26
C GLY A 263 27.06 -0.74 6.04
N ARG A 264 26.50 -1.32 4.98
CA ARG A 264 26.07 -0.59 3.78
C ARG A 264 24.57 -0.74 3.57
N VAL A 265 23.94 0.35 3.15
CA VAL A 265 22.52 0.31 2.74
C VAL A 265 22.42 -0.39 1.38
N ARG A 266 21.63 -1.45 1.31
CA ARG A 266 21.30 -2.11 0.05
C ARG A 266 20.14 -1.39 -0.62
N ARG A 267 20.23 -1.23 -1.93
CA ARG A 267 19.11 -0.74 -2.73
C ARG A 267 17.92 -1.72 -2.62
N ARG A 268 16.76 -1.19 -2.25
CA ARG A 268 15.49 -1.90 -2.24
C ARG A 268 14.49 -1.16 -3.10
N ARG A 269 13.67 -1.90 -3.85
CA ARG A 269 12.59 -1.35 -4.70
C ARG A 269 11.28 -2.02 -4.35
N SER A 270 10.20 -1.25 -4.45
CA SER A 270 8.84 -1.80 -4.37
C SER A 270 7.86 -0.98 -5.18
N ALA A 271 6.75 -1.60 -5.54
CA ALA A 271 5.65 -0.97 -6.23
C ALA A 271 4.35 -1.34 -5.51
N ALA A 272 3.78 -0.37 -4.80
CA ALA A 272 2.53 -0.50 -4.07
C ALA A 272 1.38 -0.01 -4.95
N PHE A 273 0.42 -0.87 -5.23
CA PHE A 273 -0.81 -0.51 -5.91
C PHE A 273 -1.93 -0.38 -4.89
N PHE A 274 -2.28 0.86 -4.58
CA PHE A 274 -3.38 1.20 -3.69
C PHE A 274 -4.71 1.15 -4.44
N HIS A 275 -5.68 0.48 -3.85
CA HIS A 275 -7.06 0.42 -4.31
C HIS A 275 -7.94 0.98 -3.19
N ASP A 276 -8.20 2.27 -3.28
CA ASP A 276 -8.74 3.03 -2.15
C ASP A 276 -10.28 3.05 -2.11
N GLY A 277 -10.93 2.78 -3.22
CA GLY A 277 -12.38 2.82 -3.35
C GLY A 277 -12.88 4.05 -4.10
N ASP A 278 -14.18 4.06 -4.41
CA ASP A 278 -14.85 5.20 -5.04
C ASP A 278 -14.92 6.38 -4.05
N PRO A 279 -14.49 7.58 -4.43
CA PRO A 279 -14.46 8.74 -3.56
C PRO A 279 -15.79 9.04 -2.85
N ASP A 280 -16.90 8.82 -3.53
CA ASP A 280 -18.24 9.15 -3.04
C ASP A 280 -18.93 7.96 -2.34
N ALA A 281 -18.30 6.77 -2.38
CA ALA A 281 -18.81 5.62 -1.66
C ALA A 281 -18.76 5.84 -0.14
N VAL A 282 -19.87 5.48 0.53
CA VAL A 282 -20.00 5.54 1.98
C VAL A 282 -19.57 4.20 2.56
N VAL A 283 -18.60 4.23 3.47
CA VAL A 283 -18.14 3.06 4.21
C VAL A 283 -18.86 3.01 5.55
N GLU A 284 -19.73 2.02 5.69
CA GLU A 284 -20.44 1.67 6.92
C GLU A 284 -20.01 0.30 7.40
N THR A 285 -19.96 0.12 8.73
CA THR A 285 -19.57 -1.16 9.31
C THR A 285 -20.63 -2.22 9.03
N LEU A 286 -20.21 -3.34 8.44
CA LEU A 286 -21.08 -4.49 8.20
C LEU A 286 -21.58 -5.11 9.51
N PRO A 287 -22.78 -5.68 9.56
CA PRO A 287 -23.34 -6.32 10.75
C PRO A 287 -22.71 -7.71 11.00
N LEU A 288 -21.40 -7.75 11.17
CA LEU A 288 -20.65 -8.99 11.41
C LEU A 288 -20.57 -9.28 12.91
N ALA A 289 -20.54 -10.58 13.27
CA ALA A 289 -20.36 -10.99 14.65
C ALA A 289 -19.05 -10.43 15.23
N GLY A 290 -19.13 -9.73 16.36
CA GLY A 290 -17.98 -9.11 17.04
C GLY A 290 -17.47 -7.81 16.40
N ALA A 291 -18.12 -7.31 15.35
CA ALA A 291 -17.75 -6.04 14.75
C ALA A 291 -17.99 -4.86 15.72
N ARG A 292 -17.05 -3.92 15.75
CA ARG A 292 -17.18 -2.66 16.50
C ARG A 292 -17.58 -1.55 15.52
N PRO A 293 -18.80 -1.01 15.59
CA PRO A 293 -19.24 -0.01 14.63
C PRO A 293 -18.33 1.23 14.61
N TYR A 294 -18.07 1.70 13.42
CA TYR A 294 -17.46 3.00 13.17
C TYR A 294 -18.53 4.00 12.71
N PRO A 295 -18.35 5.29 12.95
CA PRO A 295 -19.15 6.31 12.25
C PRO A 295 -18.99 6.14 10.74
N ALA A 296 -20.07 6.27 9.98
CA ALA A 296 -20.02 6.28 8.52
C ALA A 296 -19.09 7.41 8.03
N THR A 297 -18.39 7.16 6.95
CA THR A 297 -17.52 8.16 6.30
C THR A 297 -17.47 7.89 4.82
N THR A 298 -17.28 8.91 4.00
CA THR A 298 -16.94 8.68 2.60
C THR A 298 -15.47 8.31 2.45
N VAL A 299 -15.14 7.61 1.37
CA VAL A 299 -13.75 7.31 1.00
C VAL A 299 -12.96 8.61 0.88
N ARG A 300 -13.50 9.61 0.18
CA ARG A 300 -12.91 10.96 -0.01
C ARG A 300 -12.53 11.62 1.31
N GLU A 301 -13.45 11.67 2.28
CA GLU A 301 -13.19 12.28 3.58
C GLU A 301 -12.10 11.55 4.36
N HIS A 302 -12.12 10.22 4.30
CA HIS A 302 -11.12 9.42 5.00
C HIS A 302 -9.73 9.64 4.41
N LEU A 303 -9.60 9.53 3.09
CA LEU A 303 -8.32 9.73 2.39
C LEU A 303 -7.77 11.15 2.59
N ALA A 304 -8.64 12.18 2.49
CA ALA A 304 -8.21 13.57 2.68
C ALA A 304 -7.59 13.80 4.07
N ARG A 305 -8.18 13.24 5.14
CA ARG A 305 -7.66 13.35 6.51
C ARG A 305 -6.31 12.63 6.67
N LYS A 306 -6.17 11.46 6.06
CA LYS A 306 -4.92 10.67 6.10
C LYS A 306 -3.79 11.37 5.33
N LEU A 307 -4.06 11.85 4.12
CA LEU A 307 -3.09 12.57 3.29
C LEU A 307 -2.68 13.90 3.91
N ALA A 308 -3.58 14.64 4.54
CA ALA A 308 -3.23 15.84 5.29
C ALA A 308 -2.24 15.53 6.42
N GLY A 309 -2.35 14.39 7.08
CA GLY A 309 -1.39 13.92 8.07
C GLY A 309 -0.02 13.65 7.47
N SER A 310 0.04 12.77 6.49
CA SER A 310 1.31 12.29 5.94
C SER A 310 2.09 13.33 5.12
N ARG A 311 1.40 14.28 4.47
CA ARG A 311 2.01 15.24 3.54
C ARG A 311 2.11 16.66 4.09
N ALA A 312 1.05 17.15 4.74
CA ALA A 312 1.03 18.50 5.30
C ALA A 312 1.46 18.56 6.77
N GLY A 313 1.77 17.43 7.38
CA GLY A 313 2.14 17.34 8.79
C GLY A 313 1.01 17.69 9.76
N THR A 314 -0.23 17.74 9.29
CA THR A 314 -1.41 18.01 10.13
C THR A 314 -1.80 16.75 10.89
N LEU A 315 -1.79 16.79 12.22
CA LEU A 315 -2.16 15.64 13.03
C LEU A 315 -3.60 15.18 12.72
N ASN A 316 -3.77 13.90 12.39
CA ASN A 316 -5.09 13.33 12.14
C ASN A 316 -5.83 13.05 13.46
N THR A 317 -6.61 14.01 13.92
CA THR A 317 -7.37 13.91 15.17
C THR A 317 -8.55 12.93 15.12
N THR A 318 -8.91 12.42 13.93
CA THR A 318 -10.03 11.48 13.75
C THR A 318 -9.58 10.02 13.74
N ALA A 319 -8.28 9.76 13.77
CA ALA A 319 -7.69 8.42 13.79
C ALA A 319 -7.61 7.81 15.21
N GLY A 320 -8.58 8.09 16.08
CA GLY A 320 -8.54 7.71 17.49
C GLY A 320 -8.35 6.20 17.75
N ARG A 321 -8.96 5.32 16.94
CA ARG A 321 -8.80 3.87 17.06
C ARG A 321 -7.50 3.40 16.44
N GLU A 322 -7.09 3.98 15.32
CA GLU A 322 -5.80 3.75 14.70
C GLU A 322 -4.66 4.15 15.66
N ALA A 323 -4.77 5.32 16.27
CA ALA A 323 -3.84 5.79 17.29
C ALA A 323 -3.83 4.90 18.55
N ALA A 324 -4.97 4.35 18.97
CA ALA A 324 -5.03 3.42 20.09
C ALA A 324 -4.29 2.12 19.77
N ARG A 325 -4.47 1.56 18.56
CA ARG A 325 -3.73 0.37 18.09
C ARG A 325 -2.21 0.58 18.11
N VAL A 326 -1.75 1.77 17.71
CA VAL A 326 -0.31 2.12 17.76
C VAL A 326 0.20 2.14 19.20
N ARG A 327 -0.58 2.71 20.13
CA ARG A 327 -0.18 2.80 21.54
C ARG A 327 -0.20 1.43 22.24
N GLU A 328 -1.18 0.59 21.93
CA GLU A 328 -1.26 -0.79 22.43
C GLU A 328 -0.08 -1.63 21.94
N ALA A 329 0.37 -1.38 20.73
CA ALA A 329 1.47 -2.09 20.10
C ALA A 329 2.86 -1.64 20.58
N ALA A 330 2.95 -0.46 21.21
CA ALA A 330 4.20 0.09 21.77
C ALA A 330 4.41 -0.27 23.25
N GLN A 331 3.45 -0.94 23.90
CA GLN A 331 3.52 -1.46 25.27
C GLN A 331 3.98 -2.91 25.31
#